data_e4f125a780d4fc5724ae211cc2b1cf60
#
_entry.id   e4f125a780d4fc5724ae211cc2b1cf60
#
_cell.length_a   1.000
_cell.length_b   1.000
_cell.length_c   1.000
_cell.angle_alpha   90.00
_cell.angle_beta   90.00
_cell.angle_gamma   90.00
#
_symmetry.space_group_name_H-M   'P 1'
#
loop_
_entity.id
_entity.type
_entity.pdbx_description
1 polymer ?
#
loop_
_entity_poly.entity_id
_entity_poly.type
_entity_poly.pdbx_seq_one_letter_code
_entity_poly.pdbx_strand_id
1 'polypeptide(L)'
;MTNKKIFILLPDGIGLRNFAFSNFHKIGTEKFDITFWNNTPFNLTEFGFSEIIITKSKVHSLSDVLKNAINQATLLFNKKVENDAVYDSYRFKPNTKSIKSKLKNFLVNILIKVGTNKIGISFLSNCLSKLEQSTPYFKTCKEQLTLHQPDFVFCTNQRHLSALAPLL
;
A
#
# COMPACT_ATOMS: atom_id res chain seq x y z
N MET A 1 -2.87 30.93 -12.60
CA MET A 1 -2.01 29.78 -12.25
C MET A 1 -2.90 28.55 -12.19
N THR A 2 -2.59 27.50 -12.92
CA THR A 2 -3.34 26.22 -12.83
C THR A 2 -3.04 25.58 -11.48
N ASN A 3 -4.08 25.16 -10.76
CA ASN A 3 -3.91 24.44 -9.51
C ASN A 3 -3.16 23.12 -9.77
N LYS A 4 -2.26 22.75 -8.86
CA LYS A 4 -1.59 21.43 -8.93
C LYS A 4 -2.59 20.32 -8.73
N LYS A 5 -2.48 19.28 -9.56
CA LYS A 5 -3.35 18.11 -9.53
C LYS A 5 -2.82 17.07 -8.53
N ILE A 6 -3.65 16.67 -7.58
CA ILE A 6 -3.30 15.68 -6.56
C ILE A 6 -4.23 14.48 -6.65
N PHE A 7 -3.65 13.29 -6.74
CA PHE A 7 -4.37 12.04 -6.54
C PHE A 7 -4.27 11.60 -5.09
N ILE A 8 -5.42 11.39 -4.45
CA ILE A 8 -5.50 10.84 -3.09
C ILE A 8 -5.94 9.39 -3.18
N LEU A 9 -5.00 8.48 -2.94
CA LEU A 9 -5.26 7.05 -2.94
C LEU A 9 -5.99 6.64 -1.66
N LEU A 10 -7.20 6.11 -1.82
CA LEU A 10 -8.08 5.61 -0.76
C LEU A 10 -8.17 4.08 -0.81
N PRO A 11 -7.22 3.35 -0.24
CA PRO A 11 -7.23 1.88 -0.29
C PRO A 11 -8.25 1.25 0.68
N ASP A 12 -8.80 2.03 1.61
CA ASP A 12 -9.75 1.58 2.65
C ASP A 12 -10.70 2.70 3.11
N GLY A 13 -11.70 2.32 3.90
CA GLY A 13 -12.72 3.24 4.44
C GLY A 13 -12.18 4.22 5.51
N ILE A 14 -11.04 3.97 6.13
CA ILE A 14 -10.43 4.89 7.10
C ILE A 14 -9.90 6.12 6.36
N GLY A 15 -9.19 5.90 5.25
CA GLY A 15 -8.76 6.98 4.37
C GLY A 15 -9.93 7.81 3.85
N LEU A 16 -11.01 7.15 3.43
CA LEU A 16 -12.22 7.80 2.98
C LEU A 16 -12.77 8.79 4.02
N ARG A 17 -12.99 8.32 5.25
CA ARG A 17 -13.52 9.15 6.34
C ARG A 17 -12.61 10.34 6.64
N ASN A 18 -11.31 10.12 6.71
CA ASN A 18 -10.36 11.12 7.19
C ASN A 18 -9.99 12.17 6.12
N PHE A 19 -10.09 11.82 4.84
CA PHE A 19 -9.62 12.70 3.75
C PHE A 19 -10.76 13.19 2.85
N ALA A 20 -11.76 12.39 2.52
CA ALA A 20 -12.90 12.82 1.72
C ALA A 20 -13.95 13.56 2.57
N PHE A 21 -14.42 12.94 3.66
CA PHE A 21 -15.50 13.48 4.50
C PHE A 21 -15.00 14.32 5.68
N SER A 22 -13.88 15.01 5.52
CA SER A 22 -13.33 15.91 6.52
C SER A 22 -13.03 17.29 5.94
N ASN A 23 -12.66 18.24 6.80
CA ASN A 23 -12.21 19.57 6.38
C ASN A 23 -10.96 19.52 5.47
N PHE A 24 -10.23 18.41 5.43
CA PHE A 24 -9.07 18.23 4.57
C PHE A 24 -9.42 18.48 3.09
N HIS A 25 -10.48 17.84 2.59
CA HIS A 25 -10.91 18.03 1.20
C HIS A 25 -11.34 19.49 0.96
N LYS A 26 -12.19 20.03 1.83
CA LYS A 26 -12.70 21.40 1.69
C LYS A 26 -11.58 22.45 1.62
N ILE A 27 -10.60 22.38 2.52
CA ILE A 27 -9.47 23.29 2.53
C ILE A 27 -8.51 23.00 1.36
N GLY A 28 -8.33 21.73 1.03
CA GLY A 28 -7.42 21.29 -0.03
C GLY A 28 -7.85 21.77 -1.41
N THR A 29 -9.15 21.75 -1.72
CA THR A 29 -9.69 22.18 -3.03
C THR A 29 -9.56 23.68 -3.30
N GLU A 30 -9.31 24.48 -2.28
CA GLU A 30 -8.98 25.91 -2.46
C GLU A 30 -7.63 26.13 -3.19
N LYS A 31 -6.71 25.15 -3.10
CA LYS A 31 -5.33 25.27 -3.58
C LYS A 31 -4.93 24.21 -4.60
N PHE A 32 -5.65 23.10 -4.64
CA PHE A 32 -5.31 21.92 -5.42
C PHE A 32 -6.53 21.38 -6.17
N ASP A 33 -6.29 20.78 -7.34
CA ASP A 33 -7.25 19.95 -8.04
C ASP A 33 -7.14 18.52 -7.47
N ILE A 34 -8.10 18.15 -6.60
CA ILE A 34 -8.07 16.88 -5.87
C ILE A 34 -8.96 15.86 -6.58
N THR A 35 -8.35 14.73 -6.96
CA THR A 35 -9.07 13.54 -7.45
C THR A 35 -8.80 12.37 -6.51
N PHE A 36 -9.86 11.72 -6.04
CA PHE A 36 -9.73 10.51 -5.24
C PHE A 36 -9.52 9.29 -6.14
N TRP A 37 -8.49 8.52 -5.84
CA TRP A 37 -8.28 7.20 -6.41
C TRP A 37 -8.90 6.17 -5.49
N ASN A 38 -10.13 5.81 -5.79
CA ASN A 38 -11.01 5.09 -4.87
C ASN A 38 -10.98 3.58 -5.11
N ASN A 39 -10.53 2.84 -4.09
CA ASN A 39 -10.59 1.38 -4.03
C ASN A 39 -11.66 0.87 -3.03
N THR A 40 -12.49 1.78 -2.50
CA THR A 40 -13.58 1.42 -1.61
C THR A 40 -14.86 1.09 -2.41
N PRO A 41 -15.84 0.40 -1.81
CA PRO A 41 -17.10 0.11 -2.49
C PRO A 41 -18.06 1.31 -2.61
N PHE A 42 -17.67 2.49 -2.12
CA PHE A 42 -18.51 3.67 -2.10
C PHE A 42 -18.30 4.51 -3.36
N ASN A 43 -19.38 5.01 -3.94
CA ASN A 43 -19.34 5.94 -5.07
C ASN A 43 -19.19 7.37 -4.53
N LEU A 44 -18.05 7.99 -4.75
CA LEU A 44 -17.75 9.32 -4.24
C LEU A 44 -18.34 10.43 -5.13
N THR A 45 -18.62 10.16 -6.39
CA THR A 45 -19.25 11.14 -7.28
C THR A 45 -20.66 11.51 -6.83
N GLU A 46 -21.38 10.60 -6.16
CA GLU A 46 -22.69 10.89 -5.55
C GLU A 46 -22.62 11.96 -4.45
N PHE A 47 -21.45 12.16 -3.87
CA PHE A 47 -21.17 13.17 -2.84
C PHE A 47 -20.48 14.41 -3.40
N GLY A 48 -20.38 14.52 -4.73
CA GLY A 48 -19.77 15.67 -5.41
C GLY A 48 -18.23 15.67 -5.45
N PHE A 49 -17.59 14.53 -5.14
CA PHE A 49 -16.13 14.41 -5.24
C PHE A 49 -15.70 13.94 -6.64
N SER A 50 -14.55 14.43 -7.10
CA SER A 50 -13.89 13.90 -8.28
C SER A 50 -13.22 12.56 -7.91
N GLU A 51 -13.50 11.50 -8.66
CA GLU A 51 -12.90 10.19 -8.39
C GLU A 51 -12.52 9.39 -9.64
N ILE A 52 -11.55 8.50 -9.46
CA ILE A 52 -11.22 7.41 -10.37
C ILE A 52 -11.45 6.10 -9.63
N ILE A 53 -12.35 5.27 -10.16
CA ILE A 53 -12.65 3.96 -9.58
C ILE A 53 -11.80 2.90 -10.27
N ILE A 54 -11.05 2.12 -9.48
CA ILE A 54 -10.31 0.97 -9.98
C ILE A 54 -10.95 -0.32 -9.47
N THR A 55 -11.81 -0.89 -10.30
CA THR A 55 -12.64 -2.06 -9.94
C THR A 55 -11.89 -3.38 -9.84
N LYS A 56 -10.64 -3.47 -10.30
CA LYS A 56 -9.87 -4.73 -10.37
C LYS A 56 -8.48 -4.60 -9.72
N SER A 57 -8.44 -4.23 -8.45
CA SER A 57 -7.20 -4.11 -7.65
C SER A 57 -6.66 -5.48 -7.19
N LYS A 58 -6.46 -6.42 -8.12
CA LYS A 58 -5.96 -7.74 -7.77
C LYS A 58 -4.43 -7.72 -7.70
N VAL A 59 -3.89 -7.72 -6.50
CA VAL A 59 -2.47 -7.86 -6.22
C VAL A 59 -1.95 -9.26 -6.54
N HIS A 60 -0.64 -9.40 -6.71
CA HIS A 60 -0.03 -10.71 -6.95
C HIS A 60 -0.21 -11.62 -5.73
N SER A 61 -0.42 -12.93 -5.94
CA SER A 61 -0.74 -13.88 -4.87
C SER A 61 0.37 -14.03 -3.79
N LEU A 62 1.62 -13.79 -4.15
CA LEU A 62 2.77 -13.83 -3.23
C LEU A 62 3.05 -12.51 -2.53
N SER A 63 2.41 -11.41 -2.92
CA SER A 63 2.70 -10.08 -2.37
C SER A 63 2.42 -9.98 -0.89
N ASP A 64 1.37 -10.62 -0.41
CA ASP A 64 1.07 -10.67 1.02
C ASP A 64 2.14 -11.44 1.82
N VAL A 65 2.69 -12.51 1.26
CA VAL A 65 3.79 -13.28 1.88
C VAL A 65 5.05 -12.44 1.96
N LEU A 66 5.46 -11.83 0.83
CA LEU A 66 6.65 -10.98 0.77
C LEU A 66 6.53 -9.73 1.66
N LYS A 67 5.38 -9.05 1.61
CA LYS A 67 5.15 -7.86 2.46
C LYS A 67 5.22 -8.20 3.94
N ASN A 68 4.62 -9.33 4.36
CA ASN A 68 4.74 -9.81 5.73
C ASN A 68 6.19 -10.12 6.10
N ALA A 69 6.93 -10.81 5.23
CA ALA A 69 8.33 -11.15 5.47
C ALA A 69 9.19 -9.89 5.61
N ILE A 70 9.03 -8.90 4.72
CA ILE A 70 9.73 -7.63 4.76
C ILE A 70 9.45 -6.89 6.07
N ASN A 71 8.17 -6.78 6.47
CA ASN A 71 7.78 -6.10 7.70
C ASN A 71 8.41 -6.78 8.93
N GLN A 72 8.32 -8.11 9.03
CA GLN A 72 8.90 -8.85 10.16
C GLN A 72 10.43 -8.76 10.18
N ALA A 73 11.07 -8.87 9.02
CA ALA A 73 12.52 -8.74 8.88
C ALA A 73 12.99 -7.33 9.29
N THR A 74 12.27 -6.29 8.84
CA THR A 74 12.58 -4.90 9.21
C THR A 74 12.46 -4.68 10.71
N LEU A 75 11.41 -5.19 11.36
CA LEU A 75 11.24 -5.08 12.81
C LEU A 75 12.38 -5.80 13.57
N LEU A 76 12.78 -6.99 13.11
CA LEU A 76 13.91 -7.72 13.71
C LEU A 76 15.24 -7.01 13.50
N PHE A 77 15.46 -6.44 12.32
CA PHE A 77 16.64 -5.67 12.01
C PHE A 77 16.73 -4.42 12.90
N ASN A 78 15.63 -3.64 13.00
CA ASN A 78 15.58 -2.43 13.83
C ASN A 78 15.77 -2.77 15.31
N LYS A 79 15.14 -3.86 15.81
CA LYS A 79 15.35 -4.35 17.17
C LYS A 79 16.84 -4.58 17.45
N LYS A 80 17.56 -5.19 16.50
CA LYS A 80 18.99 -5.46 16.65
C LYS A 80 19.84 -4.18 16.62
N VAL A 81 19.52 -3.25 15.71
CA VAL A 81 20.30 -2.00 15.52
C VAL A 81 20.10 -1.06 16.68
N GLU A 82 18.85 -0.84 17.09
CA GLU A 82 18.48 0.09 18.17
C GLU A 82 18.59 -0.54 19.57
N ASN A 83 18.84 -1.85 19.64
CA ASN A 83 18.84 -2.65 20.88
C ASN A 83 17.56 -2.43 21.74
N ASP A 84 16.41 -2.34 21.07
CA ASP A 84 15.12 -2.03 21.71
C ASP A 84 14.10 -3.16 21.50
N ALA A 85 13.64 -3.74 22.61
CA ALA A 85 12.65 -4.82 22.63
C ALA A 85 11.23 -4.36 22.22
N VAL A 86 10.96 -3.05 22.16
CA VAL A 86 9.65 -2.52 21.76
C VAL A 86 9.23 -3.01 20.38
N TYR A 87 10.18 -3.27 19.47
CA TYR A 87 9.91 -3.79 18.14
C TYR A 87 9.21 -5.16 18.12
N ASP A 88 9.35 -5.97 19.19
CA ASP A 88 8.62 -7.24 19.30
C ASP A 88 7.13 -7.05 19.51
N SER A 89 6.69 -5.95 20.11
CA SER A 89 5.28 -5.63 20.32
C SER A 89 4.53 -5.36 19.00
N TYR A 90 5.24 -4.91 17.95
CA TYR A 90 4.69 -4.66 16.62
C TYR A 90 4.68 -5.89 15.71
N ARG A 91 5.26 -7.02 16.17
CA ARG A 91 5.29 -8.25 15.38
C ARG A 91 3.94 -8.95 15.41
N PHE A 92 3.41 -9.26 14.24
CA PHE A 92 2.16 -10.02 14.14
C PHE A 92 2.35 -11.47 14.58
N LYS A 93 1.46 -11.94 15.45
CA LYS A 93 1.40 -13.35 15.80
C LYS A 93 0.91 -14.16 14.59
N PRO A 94 1.59 -15.25 14.23
CA PRO A 94 1.20 -16.05 13.06
C PRO A 94 -0.15 -16.72 13.29
N ASN A 95 -1.04 -16.65 12.29
CA ASN A 95 -2.27 -17.42 12.30
C ASN A 95 -1.97 -18.86 11.93
N THR A 96 -2.32 -19.81 12.80
CA THR A 96 -2.04 -21.25 12.61
C THR A 96 -3.31 -22.10 12.43
N LYS A 97 -4.48 -21.47 12.26
CA LYS A 97 -5.79 -22.16 12.22
C LYS A 97 -6.01 -23.03 10.99
N SER A 98 -5.33 -22.77 9.87
CA SER A 98 -5.49 -23.56 8.65
C SER A 98 -4.15 -24.04 8.08
N ILE A 99 -4.18 -25.12 7.28
CA ILE A 99 -2.99 -25.63 6.56
C ILE A 99 -2.40 -24.55 5.65
N LYS A 100 -3.26 -23.79 4.97
CA LYS A 100 -2.86 -22.68 4.12
C LYS A 100 -2.12 -21.59 4.90
N SER A 101 -2.60 -21.25 6.10
CA SER A 101 -1.92 -20.30 6.99
C SER A 101 -0.58 -20.82 7.48
N LYS A 102 -0.49 -22.12 7.81
CA LYS A 102 0.77 -22.75 8.23
C LYS A 102 1.82 -22.70 7.12
N LEU A 103 1.43 -23.03 5.87
CA LEU A 103 2.32 -22.97 4.72
C LEU A 103 2.78 -21.52 4.45
N LYS A 104 1.85 -20.55 4.51
CA LYS A 104 2.18 -19.12 4.39
C LYS A 104 3.20 -18.70 5.45
N ASN A 105 2.98 -19.06 6.72
CA ASN A 105 3.90 -18.72 7.81
C ASN A 105 5.28 -19.38 7.64
N PHE A 106 5.33 -20.62 7.14
CA PHE A 106 6.58 -21.30 6.82
C PHE A 106 7.38 -20.52 5.76
N LEU A 107 6.74 -20.12 4.67
CA LEU A 107 7.38 -19.30 3.63
C LEU A 107 7.85 -17.94 4.17
N VAL A 108 7.01 -17.25 4.97
CA VAL A 108 7.40 -16.00 5.63
C VAL A 108 8.64 -16.19 6.49
N ASN A 109 8.71 -17.27 7.28
CA ASN A 109 9.86 -17.56 8.16
C ASN A 109 11.17 -17.81 7.37
N ILE A 110 11.08 -18.47 6.21
CA ILE A 110 12.24 -18.64 5.32
C ILE A 110 12.71 -17.27 4.80
N LEU A 111 11.78 -16.45 4.32
CA LEU A 111 12.09 -15.15 3.75
C LEU A 111 12.64 -14.16 4.80
N ILE A 112 12.20 -14.24 6.05
CA ILE A 112 12.76 -13.46 7.15
C ILE A 112 14.27 -13.74 7.31
N LYS A 113 14.71 -15.00 7.14
CA LYS A 113 16.14 -15.34 7.20
C LYS A 113 16.96 -14.65 6.11
N VAL A 114 16.37 -14.42 4.93
CA VAL A 114 16.99 -13.63 3.86
C VAL A 114 17.06 -12.15 4.24
N GLY A 115 16.03 -11.63 4.92
CA GLY A 115 15.90 -10.23 5.34
C GLY A 115 16.66 -9.85 6.62
N THR A 116 17.72 -10.58 7.03
CA THR A 116 18.44 -10.34 8.29
C THR A 116 19.25 -9.03 8.33
N ASN A 117 19.43 -8.37 7.20
CA ASN A 117 20.18 -7.12 7.05
C ASN A 117 19.53 -6.21 5.99
N LYS A 118 20.04 -4.97 5.86
CA LYS A 118 19.53 -3.99 4.88
C LYS A 118 19.55 -4.51 3.44
N ILE A 119 20.57 -5.25 3.04
CA ILE A 119 20.70 -5.78 1.66
C ILE A 119 19.61 -6.82 1.40
N GLY A 120 19.40 -7.75 2.34
CA GLY A 120 18.36 -8.76 2.23
C GLY A 120 16.94 -8.16 2.22
N ILE A 121 16.67 -7.15 3.07
CA ILE A 121 15.39 -6.41 3.07
C ILE A 121 15.19 -5.72 1.71
N SER A 122 16.21 -5.05 1.17
CA SER A 122 16.16 -4.39 -0.14
C SER A 122 15.92 -5.40 -1.26
N PHE A 123 16.58 -6.56 -1.21
CA PHE A 123 16.36 -7.65 -2.17
C PHE A 123 14.90 -8.13 -2.16
N LEU A 124 14.32 -8.40 -0.98
CA LEU A 124 12.92 -8.80 -0.85
C LEU A 124 11.96 -7.72 -1.35
N SER A 125 12.26 -6.45 -1.08
CA SER A 125 11.49 -5.31 -1.57
C SER A 125 11.51 -5.22 -3.10
N ASN A 126 12.67 -5.43 -3.71
CA ASN A 126 12.80 -5.46 -5.18
C ASN A 126 12.04 -6.64 -5.79
N CYS A 127 12.04 -7.82 -5.14
CA CYS A 127 11.24 -8.95 -5.56
C CYS A 127 9.74 -8.62 -5.52
N LEU A 128 9.28 -8.01 -4.43
CA LEU A 128 7.88 -7.56 -4.28
C LEU A 128 7.49 -6.58 -5.39
N SER A 129 8.32 -5.56 -5.64
CA SER A 129 8.08 -4.57 -6.70
C SER A 129 7.98 -5.22 -8.07
N LYS A 130 8.90 -6.12 -8.42
CA LYS A 130 8.86 -6.83 -9.72
C LYS A 130 7.62 -7.71 -9.87
N LEU A 131 7.18 -8.38 -8.80
CA LEU A 131 5.97 -9.18 -8.82
C LEU A 131 4.72 -8.32 -9.04
N GLU A 132 4.61 -7.18 -8.35
CA GLU A 132 3.47 -6.27 -8.54
C GLU A 132 3.49 -5.63 -9.93
N GLN A 133 4.65 -5.24 -10.44
CA GLN A 133 4.80 -4.70 -11.80
C GLN A 133 4.38 -5.69 -12.90
N SER A 134 4.39 -6.99 -12.63
CA SER A 134 3.90 -8.02 -13.56
C SER A 134 2.37 -8.16 -13.59
N THR A 135 1.65 -7.48 -12.69
CA THR A 135 0.20 -7.63 -12.56
C THR A 135 -0.58 -6.77 -13.57
N PRO A 136 -1.76 -7.23 -14.03
CA PRO A 136 -2.67 -6.37 -14.81
C PRO A 136 -3.08 -5.11 -14.04
N TYR A 137 -3.17 -5.19 -12.71
CA TYR A 137 -3.50 -4.05 -11.86
C TYR A 137 -2.45 -2.94 -11.97
N PHE A 138 -1.15 -3.28 -11.93
CA PHE A 138 -0.08 -2.31 -12.15
C PHE A 138 -0.19 -1.62 -13.52
N LYS A 139 -0.49 -2.39 -14.57
CA LYS A 139 -0.69 -1.84 -15.92
C LYS A 139 -1.81 -0.80 -15.93
N THR A 140 -2.97 -1.13 -15.33
CA THR A 140 -4.10 -0.19 -15.18
C THR A 140 -3.70 1.04 -14.39
N CYS A 141 -2.96 0.89 -13.28
CA CYS A 141 -2.48 2.03 -12.50
C CYS A 141 -1.58 2.96 -13.33
N LYS A 142 -0.64 2.39 -14.07
CA LYS A 142 0.26 3.13 -14.95
C LYS A 142 -0.52 3.89 -16.05
N GLU A 143 -1.50 3.24 -16.67
CA GLU A 143 -2.38 3.88 -17.68
C GLU A 143 -3.13 5.08 -17.10
N GLN A 144 -3.69 4.96 -15.88
CA GLN A 144 -4.41 6.06 -15.22
C GLN A 144 -3.47 7.22 -14.86
N LEU A 145 -2.28 6.92 -14.33
CA LEU A 145 -1.29 7.95 -14.01
C LEU A 145 -0.80 8.67 -15.28
N THR A 146 -0.59 7.93 -16.37
CA THR A 146 -0.18 8.52 -17.65
C THR A 146 -1.29 9.37 -18.28
N LEU A 147 -2.55 8.94 -18.17
CA LEU A 147 -3.70 9.67 -18.71
C LEU A 147 -3.96 10.98 -17.97
N HIS A 148 -3.92 10.95 -16.64
CA HIS A 148 -4.31 12.07 -15.80
C HIS A 148 -3.16 12.98 -15.40
N GLN A 149 -1.91 12.49 -15.46
CA GLN A 149 -0.67 13.22 -15.14
C GLN A 149 -0.77 14.05 -13.83
N PRO A 150 -1.04 13.42 -12.67
CA PRO A 150 -1.07 14.16 -11.41
C PRO A 150 0.33 14.68 -11.05
N ASP A 151 0.42 15.88 -10.46
CA ASP A 151 1.67 16.40 -9.90
C ASP A 151 2.13 15.60 -8.68
N PHE A 152 1.17 15.05 -7.91
CA PHE A 152 1.43 14.27 -6.70
C PHE A 152 0.44 13.12 -6.55
N VAL A 153 0.93 12.02 -5.98
CA VAL A 153 0.09 10.91 -5.48
C VAL A 153 0.27 10.83 -3.97
N PHE A 154 -0.81 11.04 -3.22
CA PHE A 154 -0.82 10.93 -1.77
C PHE A 154 -1.53 9.63 -1.36
N CYS A 155 -0.85 8.76 -0.64
CA CYS A 155 -1.43 7.50 -0.18
C CYS A 155 -1.83 7.57 1.29
N THR A 156 -3.12 7.37 1.59
CA THR A 156 -3.67 7.47 2.94
C THR A 156 -3.30 6.28 3.83
N ASN A 157 -3.01 5.11 3.23
CA ASN A 157 -2.59 3.91 3.93
C ASN A 157 -1.66 3.04 3.07
N GLN A 158 -0.35 3.24 3.20
CA GLN A 158 0.68 2.46 2.49
C GLN A 158 0.76 0.98 2.95
N ARG A 159 0.18 0.65 4.10
CA ARG A 159 0.17 -0.73 4.60
C ARG A 159 -0.80 -1.62 3.84
N HIS A 160 -1.81 -1.06 3.20
CA HIS A 160 -2.75 -1.82 2.39
C HIS A 160 -2.08 -2.39 1.14
N LEU A 161 -2.40 -3.66 0.78
CA LEU A 161 -1.77 -4.31 -0.38
C LEU A 161 -2.11 -3.62 -1.71
N SER A 162 -3.35 -3.14 -1.86
CA SER A 162 -3.77 -2.44 -3.08
C SER A 162 -3.07 -1.09 -3.30
N ALA A 163 -2.36 -0.57 -2.28
CA ALA A 163 -1.55 0.64 -2.42
C ALA A 163 -0.20 0.38 -3.10
N LEU A 164 0.25 -0.88 -3.24
CA LEU A 164 1.57 -1.19 -3.80
C LEU A 164 1.68 -0.78 -5.25
N ALA A 165 0.79 -1.28 -6.11
CA ALA A 165 0.88 -1.04 -7.56
C ALA A 165 0.81 0.46 -7.94
N PRO A 166 -0.08 1.30 -7.36
CA PRO A 166 -0.12 2.73 -7.67
C PRO A 166 1.12 3.52 -7.23
N LEU A 167 1.92 2.98 -6.30
CA LEU A 167 3.10 3.66 -5.75
C LEU A 167 4.43 3.19 -6.37
N LEU A 168 4.39 2.19 -7.26
CA LEU A 168 5.55 1.66 -7.99
C LEU A 168 5.73 2.31 -9.35
#